data_1763bc4ce23fd9240cec56ffd4467c33
#
_entry.id   1763bc4ce23fd9240cec56ffd4467c33
#
_cell.length_a   1.000
_cell.length_b   1.000
_cell.length_c   1.000
_cell.angle_alpha   90.00
_cell.angle_beta   90.00
_cell.angle_gamma   90.00
#
_symmetry.space_group_name_H-M   'P 1'
#
loop_
_entity.id
_entity.type
_entity.pdbx_description
1 polymer ?
#
loop_
_entity_poly.entity_id
_entity_poly.type
_entity_poly.pdbx_seq_one_letter_code
_entity_poly.pdbx_strand_id
1 'polypeptide(L)'
;MTTDRRLEILRAIVDEYVETQEPVGSKAIADKRALGISPATIRNEMAVLEEEGLITQPHTSAGRIPTDRGYRLFVDKLSTVKPLSAAERRAIETFLEGAHDLDDVVKRSAKLLADITKQVAVVKYPKIGDSQGREMMAISGTANLARSGEDLGNTLSPILEALEEQVVLLRLLSDAHPTVHVTIGSEQPDSNLQSTSLVTVGYGSDASLGILGPTRMDYAGSMAAVSAVARYVSRFITEGGK
;
A
#
# COMPACT_ATOMS: atom_id res chain seq x y z
N MET A 1 -25.02 8.84 -3.45
CA MET A 1 -24.16 8.88 -2.24
C MET A 1 -24.27 7.54 -1.56
N THR A 2 -23.14 6.87 -1.35
CA THR A 2 -23.09 5.58 -0.66
C THR A 2 -23.46 5.78 0.81
N THR A 3 -24.41 5.01 1.35
CA THR A 3 -24.84 5.11 2.75
C THR A 3 -23.78 4.55 3.70
N ASP A 4 -23.79 4.94 4.98
CA ASP A 4 -22.86 4.43 5.99
C ASP A 4 -22.85 2.88 6.04
N ARG A 5 -24.02 2.26 5.95
CA ARG A 5 -24.14 0.79 5.89
C ARG A 5 -23.41 0.18 4.69
N ARG A 6 -23.53 0.79 3.49
CA ARG A 6 -22.82 0.30 2.29
C ARG A 6 -21.31 0.44 2.44
N LEU A 7 -20.86 1.52 3.06
CA LEU A 7 -19.44 1.71 3.37
C LEU A 7 -18.91 0.64 4.35
N GLU A 8 -19.70 0.28 5.37
CA GLU A 8 -19.34 -0.82 6.26
C GLU A 8 -19.28 -2.17 5.54
N ILE A 9 -20.22 -2.43 4.63
CA ILE A 9 -20.21 -3.66 3.81
C ILE A 9 -19.03 -3.64 2.83
N LEU A 10 -18.76 -2.53 2.15
CA LEU A 10 -17.60 -2.39 1.27
C LEU A 10 -16.31 -2.64 2.05
N ARG A 11 -16.17 -2.04 3.24
CA ARG A 11 -15.03 -2.28 4.12
C ARG A 11 -14.89 -3.74 4.48
N ALA A 12 -16.00 -4.40 4.84
CA ALA A 12 -16.00 -5.83 5.18
C ALA A 12 -15.58 -6.70 3.98
N ILE A 13 -15.99 -6.33 2.75
CA ILE A 13 -15.58 -7.01 1.52
C ILE A 13 -14.08 -6.84 1.28
N VAL A 14 -13.57 -5.59 1.38
CA VAL A 14 -12.14 -5.32 1.17
C VAL A 14 -11.29 -6.09 2.18
N ASP A 15 -11.61 -5.96 3.47
CA ASP A 15 -10.87 -6.63 4.54
C ASP A 15 -10.87 -8.16 4.38
N GLU A 16 -12.03 -8.74 4.05
CA GLU A 16 -12.16 -10.19 3.85
C GLU A 16 -11.39 -10.65 2.60
N TYR A 17 -11.47 -9.89 1.51
CA TYR A 17 -10.78 -10.23 0.26
C TYR A 17 -9.26 -10.12 0.40
N VAL A 18 -8.76 -9.14 1.14
CA VAL A 18 -7.33 -9.01 1.45
C VAL A 18 -6.84 -10.21 2.29
N GLU A 19 -7.65 -10.66 3.26
CA GLU A 19 -7.30 -11.76 4.16
C GLU A 19 -7.34 -13.12 3.46
N THR A 20 -8.43 -13.41 2.73
CA THR A 20 -8.70 -14.76 2.19
C THR A 20 -8.20 -14.96 0.76
N GLN A 21 -8.05 -13.88 -0.01
CA GLN A 21 -7.74 -13.91 -1.44
C GLN A 21 -8.86 -14.53 -2.30
N GLU A 22 -10.03 -14.76 -1.73
CA GLU A 22 -11.18 -15.39 -2.38
C GLU A 22 -12.33 -14.38 -2.54
N PRO A 23 -13.11 -14.47 -3.65
CA PRO A 23 -14.28 -13.64 -3.82
C PRO A 23 -15.28 -13.78 -2.66
N VAL A 24 -15.72 -12.66 -2.12
CA VAL A 24 -16.44 -12.56 -0.84
C VAL A 24 -17.95 -12.76 -1.04
N GLY A 25 -18.51 -13.72 -0.34
CA GLY A 25 -19.96 -13.98 -0.31
C GLY A 25 -20.67 -13.24 0.84
N SER A 26 -21.96 -12.92 0.65
CA SER A 26 -22.78 -12.26 1.68
C SER A 26 -22.86 -13.04 2.99
N LYS A 27 -22.78 -14.37 2.94
CA LYS A 27 -22.78 -15.22 4.14
C LYS A 27 -21.49 -15.07 4.93
N ALA A 28 -20.33 -15.02 4.26
CA ALA A 28 -19.03 -14.84 4.92
C ALA A 28 -18.99 -13.52 5.72
N ILE A 29 -19.54 -12.44 5.16
CA ILE A 29 -19.65 -11.15 5.84
C ILE A 29 -20.57 -11.24 7.05
N ALA A 30 -21.75 -11.87 6.91
CA ALA A 30 -22.71 -11.98 7.99
C ALA A 30 -22.16 -12.79 9.17
N ASP A 31 -21.41 -13.86 8.90
CA ASP A 31 -20.89 -14.78 9.90
C ASP A 31 -19.65 -14.20 10.64
N LYS A 32 -18.76 -13.53 9.91
CA LYS A 32 -17.48 -13.00 10.46
C LYS A 32 -17.58 -11.59 11.06
N ARG A 33 -18.43 -10.77 10.50
CA ARG A 33 -18.58 -9.37 10.89
C ARG A 33 -19.92 -9.19 11.58
N ALA A 34 -19.95 -9.01 12.88
CA ALA A 34 -21.17 -8.80 13.68
C ALA A 34 -21.94 -7.51 13.29
N LEU A 35 -22.25 -7.35 11.99
CA LEU A 35 -22.97 -6.18 11.46
C LEU A 35 -24.46 -6.15 11.85
N GLY A 36 -24.95 -7.22 12.45
CA GLY A 36 -26.36 -7.30 12.89
C GLY A 36 -27.39 -7.33 11.74
N ILE A 37 -26.96 -7.62 10.50
CA ILE A 37 -27.79 -7.63 9.30
C ILE A 37 -27.80 -9.02 8.62
N SER A 38 -28.93 -9.35 8.01
CA SER A 38 -29.10 -10.66 7.36
C SER A 38 -28.24 -10.79 6.09
N PRO A 39 -27.84 -12.03 5.71
CA PRO A 39 -27.17 -12.28 4.44
C PRO A 39 -27.95 -11.79 3.22
N ALA A 40 -29.29 -11.81 3.29
CA ALA A 40 -30.15 -11.30 2.22
C ALA A 40 -30.03 -9.78 2.08
N THR A 41 -30.01 -9.04 3.20
CA THR A 41 -29.79 -7.58 3.20
C THR A 41 -28.40 -7.24 2.67
N ILE A 42 -27.35 -7.97 3.11
CA ILE A 42 -25.99 -7.79 2.59
C ILE A 42 -25.96 -8.01 1.07
N ARG A 43 -26.61 -9.05 0.57
CA ARG A 43 -26.66 -9.32 -0.87
C ARG A 43 -27.30 -8.17 -1.66
N ASN A 44 -28.37 -7.58 -1.15
CA ASN A 44 -29.04 -6.45 -1.79
C ASN A 44 -28.12 -5.22 -1.82
N GLU A 45 -27.42 -4.92 -0.73
CA GLU A 45 -26.45 -3.81 -0.71
C GLU A 45 -25.24 -4.10 -1.60
N MET A 46 -24.79 -5.35 -1.70
CA MET A 46 -23.73 -5.75 -2.66
C MET A 46 -24.17 -5.52 -4.11
N ALA A 47 -25.44 -5.80 -4.45
CA ALA A 47 -25.95 -5.50 -5.79
C ALA A 47 -25.87 -4.01 -6.13
N VAL A 48 -26.21 -3.14 -5.17
CA VAL A 48 -26.10 -1.70 -5.37
C VAL A 48 -24.63 -1.25 -5.47
N LEU A 49 -23.73 -1.80 -4.64
CA LEU A 49 -22.29 -1.53 -4.75
C LEU A 49 -21.72 -1.95 -6.09
N GLU A 50 -22.23 -3.04 -6.67
CA GLU A 50 -21.86 -3.51 -8.00
C GLU A 50 -22.39 -2.57 -9.10
N GLU A 51 -23.64 -2.13 -9.01
CA GLU A 51 -24.22 -1.10 -9.91
C GLU A 51 -23.45 0.22 -9.84
N GLU A 52 -22.95 0.60 -8.66
CA GLU A 52 -22.09 1.78 -8.45
C GLU A 52 -20.64 1.52 -8.97
N GLY A 53 -20.29 0.31 -9.41
CA GLY A 53 -18.97 -0.08 -9.91
C GLY A 53 -17.89 -0.13 -8.84
N LEU A 54 -18.25 -0.32 -7.56
CA LEU A 54 -17.32 -0.40 -6.42
C LEU A 54 -16.85 -1.84 -6.15
N ILE A 55 -17.66 -2.82 -6.54
CA ILE A 55 -17.31 -4.24 -6.50
C ILE A 55 -17.72 -4.87 -7.83
N THR A 56 -17.17 -6.05 -8.12
CA THR A 56 -17.51 -6.80 -9.33
C THR A 56 -17.58 -8.30 -9.03
N GLN A 57 -18.26 -9.05 -9.88
CA GLN A 57 -18.31 -10.50 -9.84
C GLN A 57 -17.34 -11.08 -10.88
N PRO A 58 -16.27 -11.78 -10.50
CA PRO A 58 -15.28 -12.28 -11.46
C PRO A 58 -15.85 -13.37 -12.39
N HIS A 59 -16.83 -14.16 -11.92
CA HIS A 59 -17.56 -15.15 -12.72
C HIS A 59 -18.90 -15.51 -12.07
N THR A 60 -19.84 -16.04 -12.84
CA THR A 60 -21.28 -16.17 -12.52
C THR A 60 -21.62 -16.80 -11.15
N SER A 61 -20.76 -17.65 -10.60
CA SER A 61 -21.00 -18.32 -9.29
C SER A 61 -20.09 -17.81 -8.18
N ALA A 62 -19.25 -16.83 -8.47
CA ALA A 62 -18.31 -16.27 -7.47
C ALA A 62 -19.01 -15.28 -6.52
N GLY A 63 -18.35 -15.01 -5.38
CA GLY A 63 -18.62 -13.85 -4.56
C GLY A 63 -18.29 -12.54 -5.29
N ARG A 64 -18.03 -11.51 -4.55
CA ARG A 64 -17.65 -10.19 -5.09
C ARG A 64 -16.22 -9.83 -4.70
N ILE A 65 -15.54 -9.11 -5.57
CA ILE A 65 -14.21 -8.55 -5.33
C ILE A 65 -14.28 -7.03 -5.50
N PRO A 66 -13.44 -6.25 -4.77
CA PRO A 66 -13.35 -4.81 -4.96
C PRO A 66 -12.82 -4.45 -6.35
N THR A 67 -13.29 -3.35 -6.92
CA THR A 67 -12.67 -2.68 -8.08
C THR A 67 -11.66 -1.63 -7.60
N ASP A 68 -10.88 -1.04 -8.50
CA ASP A 68 -10.00 0.10 -8.18
C ASP A 68 -10.80 1.25 -7.53
N ARG A 69 -12.00 1.54 -8.03
CA ARG A 69 -12.92 2.52 -7.43
C ARG A 69 -13.39 2.13 -6.03
N GLY A 70 -13.61 0.83 -5.80
CA GLY A 70 -13.94 0.31 -4.47
C GLY A 70 -12.80 0.48 -3.48
N TYR A 71 -11.57 0.14 -3.89
CA TYR A 71 -10.39 0.38 -3.08
C TYR A 71 -10.15 1.87 -2.84
N ARG A 72 -10.33 2.75 -3.85
CA ARG A 72 -10.20 4.19 -3.69
C ARG A 72 -11.17 4.71 -2.64
N LEU A 73 -12.46 4.38 -2.76
CA LEU A 73 -13.46 4.79 -1.76
C LEU A 73 -13.13 4.27 -0.35
N PHE A 74 -12.64 3.02 -0.26
CA PHE A 74 -12.20 2.44 1.00
C PHE A 74 -11.04 3.26 1.60
N VAL A 75 -9.98 3.53 0.84
CA VAL A 75 -8.80 4.30 1.28
C VAL A 75 -9.20 5.73 1.69
N ASP A 76 -10.03 6.41 0.91
CA ASP A 76 -10.50 7.77 1.21
C ASP A 76 -11.34 7.83 2.50
N LYS A 77 -11.96 6.72 2.87
CA LYS A 77 -12.75 6.58 4.12
C LYS A 77 -11.94 6.02 5.30
N LEU A 78 -10.68 5.70 5.09
CA LEU A 78 -9.74 5.45 6.19
C LEU A 78 -9.45 6.79 6.90
N SER A 79 -10.44 7.31 7.64
CA SER A 79 -10.41 8.63 8.29
C SER A 79 -9.28 8.76 9.33
N THR A 80 -8.74 7.66 9.80
CA THR A 80 -7.52 7.59 10.60
C THR A 80 -6.85 6.24 10.36
N VAL A 81 -5.69 6.28 9.74
CA VAL A 81 -4.79 5.12 9.75
C VAL A 81 -4.50 4.82 11.22
N LYS A 82 -4.90 3.64 11.70
CA LYS A 82 -4.60 3.23 13.07
C LYS A 82 -3.09 3.31 13.25
N PRO A 83 -2.58 4.20 14.11
CA PRO A 83 -1.14 4.32 14.29
C PRO A 83 -0.60 2.99 14.81
N LEU A 84 0.62 2.67 14.39
CA LEU A 84 1.33 1.51 14.93
C LEU A 84 1.30 1.54 16.46
N SER A 85 1.17 0.39 17.08
CA SER A 85 1.26 0.24 18.53
C SER A 85 2.61 0.74 19.05
N ALA A 86 2.70 1.04 20.34
CA ALA A 86 3.96 1.44 20.95
C ALA A 86 5.05 0.36 20.81
N ALA A 87 4.66 -0.92 20.82
CA ALA A 87 5.58 -2.04 20.63
C ALA A 87 6.13 -2.10 19.19
N GLU A 88 5.27 -1.96 18.18
CA GLU A 88 5.67 -1.93 16.77
C GLU A 88 6.57 -0.74 16.48
N ARG A 89 6.26 0.45 16.99
CA ARG A 89 7.12 1.64 16.83
C ARG A 89 8.50 1.43 17.45
N ARG A 90 8.57 0.88 18.66
CA ARG A 90 9.86 0.57 19.31
C ARG A 90 10.65 -0.46 18.53
N ALA A 91 10.01 -1.49 17.99
CA ALA A 91 10.69 -2.48 17.16
C ALA A 91 11.32 -1.85 15.90
N ILE A 92 10.61 -0.93 15.24
CA ILE A 92 11.13 -0.14 14.10
C ILE A 92 12.33 0.71 14.55
N GLU A 93 12.19 1.47 15.64
CA GLU A 93 13.25 2.32 16.19
C GLU A 93 14.50 1.50 16.52
N THR A 94 14.36 0.42 17.29
CA THR A 94 15.48 -0.46 17.67
C THR A 94 16.18 -1.08 16.44
N PHE A 95 15.42 -1.47 15.40
CA PHE A 95 16.01 -2.01 14.19
C PHE A 95 16.83 -0.97 13.42
N LEU A 96 16.39 0.29 13.42
CA LEU A 96 17.03 1.38 12.70
C LEU A 96 18.14 2.07 13.50
N GLU A 97 18.10 2.05 14.85
CA GLU A 97 19.12 2.62 15.74
C GLU A 97 20.53 2.05 15.53
N GLY A 98 20.65 0.83 14.99
CA GLY A 98 21.94 0.25 14.66
C GLY A 98 22.56 0.72 13.35
N ALA A 99 22.00 1.76 12.70
CA ALA A 99 22.53 2.29 11.45
C ALA A 99 23.69 3.28 11.72
N HIS A 100 24.72 3.21 10.86
CA HIS A 100 25.95 3.99 11.05
C HIS A 100 25.94 5.32 10.26
N ASP A 101 25.21 5.36 9.16
CA ASP A 101 25.10 6.52 8.29
C ASP A 101 23.74 6.55 7.56
N LEU A 102 23.48 7.59 6.77
CA LEU A 102 22.23 7.75 6.05
C LEU A 102 21.99 6.61 5.05
N ASP A 103 23.03 6.15 4.36
CA ASP A 103 22.91 5.08 3.37
C ASP A 103 22.48 3.76 4.04
N ASP A 104 23.02 3.45 5.20
CA ASP A 104 22.64 2.29 6.02
C ASP A 104 21.19 2.43 6.56
N VAL A 105 20.81 3.61 7.08
CA VAL A 105 19.43 3.88 7.52
C VAL A 105 18.46 3.65 6.38
N VAL A 106 18.73 4.17 5.19
CA VAL A 106 17.85 4.06 4.02
C VAL A 106 17.72 2.60 3.57
N LYS A 107 18.83 1.88 3.46
CA LYS A 107 18.80 0.44 3.09
C LYS A 107 18.04 -0.40 4.11
N ARG A 108 18.27 -0.16 5.40
CA ARG A 108 17.52 -0.83 6.48
C ARG A 108 16.04 -0.46 6.43
N SER A 109 15.70 0.80 6.16
CA SER A 109 14.32 1.26 6.05
C SER A 109 13.58 0.58 4.89
N ALA A 110 14.21 0.49 3.71
CA ALA A 110 13.65 -0.23 2.58
C ALA A 110 13.42 -1.72 2.91
N LYS A 111 14.43 -2.37 3.54
CA LYS A 111 14.30 -3.76 3.95
C LYS A 111 13.18 -3.95 4.98
N LEU A 112 13.13 -3.13 6.00
CA LEU A 112 12.12 -3.18 7.05
C LEU A 112 10.70 -3.01 6.50
N LEU A 113 10.49 -2.01 5.62
CA LEU A 113 9.21 -1.80 4.95
C LEU A 113 8.80 -3.03 4.14
N ALA A 114 9.71 -3.58 3.34
CA ALA A 114 9.42 -4.77 2.57
C ALA A 114 9.10 -6.00 3.45
N ASP A 115 9.78 -6.15 4.59
CA ASP A 115 9.56 -7.24 5.52
C ASP A 115 8.23 -7.12 6.28
N ILE A 116 7.82 -5.90 6.68
CA ILE A 116 6.56 -5.66 7.40
C ILE A 116 5.36 -5.73 6.45
N THR A 117 5.43 -5.04 5.31
CA THR A 117 4.29 -4.90 4.40
C THR A 117 4.14 -6.07 3.44
N LYS A 118 5.19 -6.88 3.26
CA LYS A 118 5.28 -7.94 2.24
C LYS A 118 5.15 -7.39 0.81
N GLN A 119 5.56 -6.12 0.62
CA GLN A 119 5.54 -5.42 -0.66
C GLN A 119 6.96 -5.06 -1.12
N VAL A 120 7.10 -4.50 -2.31
CA VAL A 120 8.36 -3.86 -2.73
C VAL A 120 8.45 -2.51 -2.05
N ALA A 121 9.55 -2.22 -1.41
CA ALA A 121 9.84 -0.91 -0.84
C ALA A 121 10.88 -0.17 -1.68
N VAL A 122 10.63 1.11 -1.93
CA VAL A 122 11.53 2.02 -2.63
C VAL A 122 11.75 3.26 -1.78
N VAL A 123 13.00 3.64 -1.59
CA VAL A 123 13.39 4.84 -0.83
C VAL A 123 14.29 5.70 -1.70
N LYS A 124 13.87 6.93 -1.95
CA LYS A 124 14.65 7.96 -2.65
C LYS A 124 15.25 8.93 -1.62
N TYR A 125 16.51 9.27 -1.78
CA TYR A 125 17.21 10.19 -0.89
C TYR A 125 18.32 10.96 -1.61
N PRO A 126 18.64 12.21 -1.19
CA PRO A 126 19.73 12.96 -1.77
C PRO A 126 21.07 12.37 -1.34
N LYS A 127 22.03 12.32 -2.25
CA LYS A 127 23.41 11.92 -1.92
C LYS A 127 24.09 13.04 -1.11
N ILE A 128 24.40 12.76 0.14
CA ILE A 128 25.10 13.73 1.00
C ILE A 128 26.50 14.05 0.42
N GLY A 129 26.81 15.34 0.35
CA GLY A 129 28.11 15.83 -0.15
C GLY A 129 28.24 15.86 -1.67
N ASP A 130 27.18 15.57 -2.41
CA ASP A 130 27.16 15.69 -3.87
C ASP A 130 26.63 17.06 -4.31
N SER A 131 27.54 17.93 -4.78
CA SER A 131 27.18 19.26 -5.32
C SER A 131 26.35 19.19 -6.61
N GLN A 132 26.22 18.02 -7.22
CA GLN A 132 25.45 17.81 -8.44
C GLN A 132 23.99 17.37 -8.15
N GLY A 133 23.61 17.21 -6.88
CA GLY A 133 22.25 16.88 -6.48
C GLY A 133 21.77 15.50 -6.97
N ARG A 134 22.69 14.53 -7.13
CA ARG A 134 22.30 13.18 -7.56
C ARG A 134 21.41 12.52 -6.52
N GLU A 135 20.28 11.98 -7.00
CA GLU A 135 19.37 11.18 -6.20
C GLU A 135 19.84 9.73 -6.15
N MET A 136 19.80 9.17 -4.96
CA MET A 136 20.08 7.77 -4.71
C MET A 136 18.77 7.03 -4.40
N MET A 137 18.73 5.74 -4.73
CA MET A 137 17.57 4.90 -4.43
C MET A 137 18.01 3.60 -3.78
N ALA A 138 17.21 3.14 -2.83
CA ALA A 138 17.29 1.81 -2.27
C ALA A 138 15.98 1.06 -2.55
N ILE A 139 16.08 -0.17 -3.07
CA ILE A 139 14.94 -1.03 -3.35
C ILE A 139 15.10 -2.31 -2.54
N SER A 140 14.01 -2.81 -2.00
CA SER A 140 13.97 -4.09 -1.29
C SER A 140 12.63 -4.79 -1.51
N GLY A 141 12.63 -6.11 -1.42
CA GLY A 141 11.40 -6.90 -1.43
C GLY A 141 10.84 -7.23 -2.82
N THR A 142 11.59 -7.12 -3.90
CA THR A 142 11.14 -7.52 -5.26
C THR A 142 10.66 -8.97 -5.31
N ALA A 143 11.25 -9.88 -4.52
CA ALA A 143 10.78 -11.25 -4.37
C ALA A 143 9.34 -11.36 -3.79
N ASN A 144 8.83 -10.32 -3.12
CA ASN A 144 7.45 -10.32 -2.64
C ASN A 144 6.44 -10.27 -3.79
N LEU A 145 6.75 -9.56 -4.88
CA LEU A 145 5.92 -9.58 -6.10
C LEU A 145 5.83 -10.97 -6.71
N ALA A 146 6.93 -11.72 -6.72
CA ALA A 146 6.92 -13.08 -7.22
C ALA A 146 6.03 -14.01 -6.36
N ARG A 147 5.96 -13.77 -5.05
CA ARG A 147 5.05 -14.50 -4.14
C ARG A 147 3.59 -14.12 -4.35
N SER A 148 3.32 -12.92 -4.84
CA SER A 148 1.98 -12.44 -5.22
C SER A 148 1.63 -12.77 -6.67
N GLY A 149 2.35 -13.71 -7.30
CA GLY A 149 2.25 -14.02 -8.72
C GLY A 149 0.86 -14.43 -9.20
N GLU A 150 0.03 -15.04 -8.35
CA GLU A 150 -1.37 -15.36 -8.69
C GLU A 150 -2.21 -14.10 -8.92
N ASP A 151 -1.94 -13.01 -8.17
CA ASP A 151 -2.63 -11.74 -8.33
C ASP A 151 -2.17 -10.97 -9.58
N LEU A 152 -0.89 -11.08 -9.90
CA LEU A 152 -0.26 -10.30 -10.95
C LEU A 152 -0.24 -11.04 -12.30
N GLY A 153 -0.26 -12.36 -12.28
CA GLY A 153 -0.34 -13.19 -13.49
C GLY A 153 0.71 -12.79 -14.55
N ASN A 154 0.23 -12.51 -15.76
CA ASN A 154 1.09 -12.13 -16.89
C ASN A 154 1.68 -10.70 -16.76
N THR A 155 1.26 -9.92 -15.78
CA THR A 155 1.76 -8.55 -15.55
C THR A 155 3.01 -8.50 -14.69
N LEU A 156 3.42 -9.62 -14.09
CA LEU A 156 4.60 -9.68 -13.19
C LEU A 156 5.89 -9.27 -13.90
N SER A 157 6.18 -9.83 -15.09
CA SER A 157 7.41 -9.48 -15.84
C SER A 157 7.46 -7.99 -16.21
N PRO A 158 6.44 -7.39 -16.83
CA PRO A 158 6.41 -5.95 -17.09
C PRO A 158 6.61 -5.09 -15.82
N ILE A 159 6.08 -5.50 -14.68
CA ILE A 159 6.29 -4.78 -13.41
C ILE A 159 7.75 -4.85 -12.96
N LEU A 160 8.36 -6.04 -13.02
CA LEU A 160 9.77 -6.21 -12.65
C LEU A 160 10.69 -5.41 -13.58
N GLU A 161 10.44 -5.43 -14.89
CA GLU A 161 11.16 -4.64 -15.88
C GLU A 161 11.03 -3.13 -15.57
N ALA A 162 9.82 -2.64 -15.29
CA ALA A 162 9.59 -1.25 -14.91
C ALA A 162 10.35 -0.85 -13.62
N LEU A 163 10.48 -1.77 -12.66
CA LEU A 163 11.23 -1.53 -11.41
C LEU A 163 12.76 -1.54 -11.60
N GLU A 164 13.28 -2.08 -12.69
CA GLU A 164 14.70 -1.98 -13.05
C GLU A 164 15.06 -0.63 -13.67
N GLU A 165 14.07 0.10 -14.20
CA GLU A 165 14.26 1.39 -14.80
C GLU A 165 14.28 2.54 -13.78
N GLN A 166 15.44 3.17 -13.57
CA GLN A 166 15.60 4.29 -12.65
C GLN A 166 14.62 5.43 -12.91
N VAL A 167 14.33 5.73 -14.18
CA VAL A 167 13.40 6.80 -14.57
C VAL A 167 11.98 6.51 -14.11
N VAL A 168 11.54 5.25 -14.17
CA VAL A 168 10.22 4.83 -13.68
C VAL A 168 10.16 5.01 -12.17
N LEU A 169 11.16 4.53 -11.44
CA LEU A 169 11.22 4.65 -9.98
C LEU A 169 11.23 6.11 -9.51
N LEU A 170 12.00 6.98 -10.18
CA LEU A 170 12.00 8.41 -9.89
C LEU A 170 10.61 9.02 -10.10
N ARG A 171 9.93 8.66 -11.18
CA ARG A 171 8.58 9.14 -11.48
C ARG A 171 7.57 8.68 -10.42
N LEU A 172 7.63 7.42 -9.99
CA LEU A 172 6.74 6.89 -8.93
C LEU A 172 6.86 7.67 -7.61
N LEU A 173 8.05 8.20 -7.33
CA LEU A 173 8.33 8.92 -6.09
C LEU A 173 8.36 10.46 -6.25
N SER A 174 8.18 11.00 -7.47
CA SER A 174 8.27 12.45 -7.73
C SER A 174 7.11 13.23 -7.11
N ASP A 175 5.92 12.64 -7.07
CA ASP A 175 4.70 13.27 -6.56
C ASP A 175 4.44 12.95 -5.08
N ALA A 176 5.48 12.52 -4.36
CA ALA A 176 5.33 12.18 -2.95
C ALA A 176 5.08 13.45 -2.10
N HIS A 177 3.91 13.53 -1.51
CA HIS A 177 3.50 14.59 -0.60
C HIS A 177 4.02 14.35 0.83
N PRO A 178 4.10 15.40 1.69
CA PRO A 178 4.40 15.23 3.12
C PRO A 178 3.41 14.34 3.87
N THR A 179 2.20 14.18 3.34
CA THR A 179 1.19 13.24 3.81
C THR A 179 1.21 11.99 2.96
N VAL A 180 0.84 10.86 3.58
CA VAL A 180 0.74 9.59 2.85
C VAL A 180 -0.24 9.72 1.70
N HIS A 181 0.22 9.36 0.50
CA HIS A 181 -0.57 9.32 -0.72
C HIS A 181 -0.66 7.88 -1.21
N VAL A 182 -1.81 7.53 -1.81
CA VAL A 182 -2.05 6.19 -2.35
C VAL A 182 -2.51 6.33 -3.80
N THR A 183 -1.87 5.60 -4.71
CA THR A 183 -2.26 5.49 -6.12
C THR A 183 -2.67 4.04 -6.40
N ILE A 184 -3.85 3.81 -6.97
CA ILE A 184 -4.47 2.48 -7.05
C ILE A 184 -4.74 2.11 -8.51
N GLY A 185 -4.21 0.97 -8.95
CA GLY A 185 -4.58 0.35 -10.21
C GLY A 185 -4.50 1.30 -11.40
N SER A 186 -5.63 1.60 -12.01
CA SER A 186 -5.78 2.47 -13.18
C SER A 186 -5.36 3.94 -12.95
N GLU A 187 -5.12 4.37 -11.72
CA GLU A 187 -4.57 5.68 -11.39
C GLU A 187 -3.06 5.76 -11.63
N GLN A 188 -2.38 4.60 -11.81
CA GLN A 188 -0.95 4.57 -12.14
C GLN A 188 -0.69 5.20 -13.51
N PRO A 189 0.28 6.12 -13.62
CA PRO A 189 0.60 6.77 -14.89
C PRO A 189 1.28 5.82 -15.88
N ASP A 190 1.94 4.77 -15.39
CA ASP A 190 2.58 3.74 -16.22
C ASP A 190 1.63 2.56 -16.41
N SER A 191 1.35 2.21 -17.68
CA SER A 191 0.44 1.11 -18.03
C SER A 191 0.90 -0.25 -17.51
N ASN A 192 2.20 -0.46 -17.37
CA ASN A 192 2.77 -1.71 -16.83
C ASN A 192 2.53 -1.88 -15.35
N LEU A 193 2.19 -0.79 -14.65
CA LEU A 193 1.95 -0.78 -13.21
C LEU A 193 0.47 -0.74 -12.81
N GLN A 194 -0.46 -0.74 -13.76
CA GLN A 194 -1.91 -0.63 -13.49
C GLN A 194 -2.52 -1.84 -12.76
N SER A 195 -1.80 -2.95 -12.63
CA SER A 195 -2.19 -4.06 -11.74
C SER A 195 -1.67 -3.91 -10.31
N THR A 196 -1.02 -2.78 -10.00
CA THR A 196 -0.40 -2.52 -8.69
C THR A 196 -1.00 -1.29 -8.02
N SER A 197 -0.73 -1.16 -6.73
CA SER A 197 -0.95 0.07 -5.97
C SER A 197 0.35 0.53 -5.34
N LEU A 198 0.47 1.85 -5.22
CA LEU A 198 1.63 2.52 -4.65
C LEU A 198 1.19 3.35 -3.44
N VAL A 199 1.88 3.21 -2.32
CA VAL A 199 1.70 4.04 -1.11
C VAL A 199 2.99 4.81 -0.89
N THR A 200 2.94 6.14 -0.96
CA THR A 200 4.12 7.01 -0.85
C THR A 200 3.98 8.06 0.22
N VAL A 201 5.11 8.56 0.69
CA VAL A 201 5.21 9.75 1.53
C VAL A 201 6.54 10.45 1.29
N GLY A 202 6.52 11.77 1.26
CA GLY A 202 7.73 12.60 1.26
C GLY A 202 8.30 12.78 2.68
N TYR A 203 9.62 12.86 2.78
CA TYR A 203 10.31 13.21 4.01
C TYR A 203 11.53 14.09 3.71
N GLY A 204 11.70 15.19 4.44
CA GLY A 204 12.71 16.20 4.08
C GLY A 204 12.35 16.98 2.82
N SER A 205 13.32 17.60 2.16
CA SER A 205 13.12 18.49 1.00
C SER A 205 13.01 17.72 -0.33
N ASP A 206 13.79 16.65 -0.52
CA ASP A 206 13.90 15.93 -1.81
C ASP A 206 13.93 14.41 -1.64
N ALA A 207 13.42 13.95 -0.51
CA ALA A 207 13.42 12.56 -0.16
C ALA A 207 11.99 12.02 -0.08
N SER A 208 11.82 10.78 -0.51
CA SER A 208 10.53 10.11 -0.48
C SER A 208 10.72 8.60 -0.33
N LEU A 209 9.74 7.96 0.24
CA LEU A 209 9.69 6.51 0.31
C LEU A 209 8.29 6.01 -0.01
N GLY A 210 8.21 4.78 -0.44
CA GLY A 210 6.95 4.14 -0.74
C GLY A 210 7.07 2.64 -0.83
N ILE A 211 5.92 2.02 -0.95
CA ILE A 211 5.78 0.60 -1.24
C ILE A 211 4.89 0.40 -2.44
N LEU A 212 5.25 -0.57 -3.28
CA LEU A 212 4.49 -1.03 -4.43
C LEU A 212 4.11 -2.50 -4.24
N GLY A 213 2.86 -2.81 -4.47
CA GLY A 213 2.33 -4.16 -4.41
C GLY A 213 1.09 -4.34 -5.27
N PRO A 214 0.47 -5.53 -5.31
CA PRO A 214 -0.78 -5.73 -6.04
C PRO A 214 -1.88 -4.82 -5.49
N THR A 215 -2.91 -4.52 -6.30
CA THR A 215 -4.05 -3.69 -5.86
C THR A 215 -4.74 -4.27 -4.61
N ARG A 216 -4.66 -5.58 -4.43
CA ARG A 216 -5.11 -6.28 -3.23
C ARG A 216 -4.03 -6.28 -2.16
N MET A 217 -3.96 -5.23 -1.34
CA MET A 217 -3.03 -5.12 -0.21
C MET A 217 -3.72 -4.59 1.05
N ASP A 218 -3.12 -4.78 2.21
CA ASP A 218 -3.52 -4.09 3.44
C ASP A 218 -3.10 -2.62 3.38
N TYR A 219 -4.01 -1.78 2.88
CA TYR A 219 -3.76 -0.33 2.77
C TYR A 219 -3.56 0.32 4.13
N ALA A 220 -4.34 -0.06 5.14
CA ALA A 220 -4.27 0.56 6.47
C ALA A 220 -2.92 0.29 7.13
N GLY A 221 -2.48 -0.97 7.15
CA GLY A 221 -1.18 -1.37 7.67
C GLY A 221 -0.02 -0.78 6.85
N SER A 222 -0.15 -0.77 5.53
CA SER A 222 0.82 -0.19 4.61
C SER A 222 1.03 1.30 4.84
N MET A 223 -0.04 2.08 4.92
CA MET A 223 0.00 3.52 5.21
C MET A 223 0.61 3.80 6.59
N ALA A 224 0.28 3.00 7.60
CA ALA A 224 0.85 3.11 8.94
C ALA A 224 2.36 2.86 8.94
N ALA A 225 2.82 1.79 8.29
CA ALA A 225 4.22 1.42 8.20
C ALA A 225 5.05 2.49 7.46
N VAL A 226 4.58 2.91 6.27
CA VAL A 226 5.19 3.96 5.45
C VAL A 226 5.33 5.25 6.24
N SER A 227 4.26 5.70 6.92
CA SER A 227 4.28 6.90 7.76
C SER A 227 5.25 6.80 8.95
N ALA A 228 5.33 5.64 9.59
CA ALA A 228 6.21 5.45 10.75
C ALA A 228 7.69 5.46 10.37
N VAL A 229 8.04 4.75 9.29
CA VAL A 229 9.43 4.71 8.79
C VAL A 229 9.87 6.07 8.27
N ALA A 230 9.01 6.79 7.52
CA ALA A 230 9.31 8.14 7.05
C ALA A 230 9.63 9.11 8.19
N ARG A 231 8.84 9.07 9.27
CA ARG A 231 9.10 9.89 10.45
C ARG A 231 10.45 9.58 11.10
N TYR A 232 10.82 8.30 11.16
CA TYR A 232 12.12 7.93 11.72
C TYR A 232 13.26 8.43 10.84
N VAL A 233 13.22 8.19 9.54
CA VAL A 233 14.26 8.63 8.60
C VAL A 233 14.38 10.16 8.59
N SER A 234 13.25 10.87 8.59
CA SER A 234 13.22 12.34 8.68
C SER A 234 13.91 12.84 9.94
N ARG A 235 13.63 12.23 11.10
CA ARG A 235 14.28 12.58 12.38
C ARG A 235 15.78 12.31 12.31
N PHE A 236 16.21 11.17 11.80
CA PHE A 236 17.62 10.83 11.65
C PHE A 236 18.39 11.87 10.80
N ILE A 237 17.78 12.31 9.69
CA ILE A 237 18.37 13.36 8.84
C ILE A 237 18.46 14.71 9.60
N THR A 238 17.40 15.08 10.32
CA THR A 238 17.31 16.37 11.01
C THR A 238 18.25 16.44 12.23
N GLU A 239 18.42 15.35 12.96
CA GLU A 239 19.27 15.26 14.15
C GLU A 239 20.75 15.02 13.81
N GLY A 240 21.09 14.94 12.52
CA GLY A 240 22.46 14.87 12.03
C GLY A 240 23.14 13.51 12.22
N GLY A 241 22.37 12.42 12.28
CA GLY A 241 22.92 11.06 12.25
C GLY A 241 23.92 10.77 13.38
N LYS A 242 23.57 11.10 14.64
CA LYS A 242 24.37 10.75 15.82
C LYS A 242 24.00 9.39 16.34
#